data_4b372dfd79469826967a9e7603c2eae7
#
_entry.id   4b372dfd79469826967a9e7603c2eae7
#
_cell.length_a   1.000
_cell.length_b   1.000
_cell.length_c   1.000
_cell.angle_alpha   90.00
_cell.angle_beta   90.00
_cell.angle_gamma   90.00
#
_symmetry.space_group_name_H-M   'P 1'
#
loop_
_entity.id
_entity.type
_entity.pdbx_description
1 polymer ?
#
loop_
_entity_poly.entity_id
_entity_poly.type
_entity_poly.pdbx_seq_one_letter_code
_entity_poly.pdbx_strand_id
1 'polypeptide(L)'
;MARSMYMEGTREYEYHVKHYGHPSEVGFKDIIPLWKAENWDPDRLVAFYKKIGAQYFFALGNHHDNMDLWDSKYQPWTSVNMGPKKDILAGWEKAARKYGLYFGVSLHADHAWSWYEPSQRHDTKGPKKGIPYDGKLTKADGKGKWWEGYDPQDLYAQNHPLSENSWDNGMIHRQWAWGNGVCVPSQEFCTNFYNRTLDVINRYNPDLLYFDVTVAPFYPVSDAGLKIAAHFYNHNMATHKGKLEAVMFGKILDENQRKALVWDVERGAPNKIIDQPWQSCSCIGGWHYNTSIYEKNEYKSAAYVAKLLVDIVSKNGNLLLSVPLRADGTFDEKEEKILNEFGAWMNINKEAIYDTRPWVVFGEGPIAEEDIPLNAQGFNEGSYSQAGAKEIRFTQTPKYL
;
A
#
# COMPACT_ATOMS: atom_id res chain seq x y z
N MET A 1 -12.77 -2.39 0.71
CA MET A 1 -12.24 -1.17 0.01
C MET A 1 -13.41 -0.33 -0.45
N ALA A 2 -13.28 1.00 -0.49
CA ALA A 2 -14.34 1.93 -0.88
C ALA A 2 -15.05 1.59 -2.21
N ARG A 3 -14.30 1.15 -3.22
CA ARG A 3 -14.85 0.71 -4.49
C ARG A 3 -15.94 -0.37 -4.37
N SER A 4 -15.71 -1.38 -3.54
CA SER A 4 -16.59 -2.56 -3.48
C SER A 4 -17.98 -2.24 -2.93
N MET A 5 -18.14 -1.13 -2.19
CA MET A 5 -19.46 -0.66 -1.75
C MET A 5 -20.38 -0.22 -2.91
N TYR A 6 -19.80 0.04 -4.09
CA TYR A 6 -20.52 0.42 -5.32
C TYR A 6 -20.73 -0.75 -6.29
N MET A 7 -20.45 -1.98 -5.84
CA MET A 7 -20.50 -3.17 -6.69
C MET A 7 -21.64 -4.07 -6.23
N GLU A 8 -22.84 -3.88 -6.83
CA GLU A 8 -24.05 -4.66 -6.53
C GLU A 8 -23.74 -6.17 -6.47
N GLY A 9 -24.20 -6.84 -5.40
CA GLY A 9 -24.02 -8.27 -5.18
C GLY A 9 -22.69 -8.69 -4.55
N THR A 10 -21.79 -7.74 -4.21
CA THR A 10 -20.62 -8.04 -3.38
C THR A 10 -20.97 -7.99 -1.89
N ARG A 11 -20.20 -8.71 -1.07
CA ARG A 11 -20.36 -8.70 0.39
C ARG A 11 -20.26 -7.28 0.96
N GLU A 12 -19.33 -6.47 0.43
CA GLU A 12 -19.10 -5.09 0.86
C GLU A 12 -20.28 -4.19 0.51
N TYR A 13 -20.88 -4.37 -0.66
CA TYR A 13 -22.10 -3.66 -1.05
C TYR A 13 -23.27 -4.01 -0.11
N GLU A 14 -23.53 -5.30 0.09
CA GLU A 14 -24.59 -5.77 0.99
C GLU A 14 -24.40 -5.26 2.43
N TYR A 15 -23.16 -5.30 2.92
CA TYR A 15 -22.82 -4.74 4.22
C TYR A 15 -23.09 -3.23 4.28
N HIS A 16 -22.67 -2.49 3.26
CA HIS A 16 -22.85 -1.04 3.19
C HIS A 16 -24.33 -0.66 3.18
N VAL A 17 -25.11 -1.28 2.30
CA VAL A 17 -26.55 -1.02 2.20
C VAL A 17 -27.28 -1.32 3.53
N LYS A 18 -26.91 -2.41 4.19
CA LYS A 18 -27.51 -2.82 5.47
C LYS A 18 -27.20 -1.86 6.61
N HIS A 19 -25.99 -1.32 6.67
CA HIS A 19 -25.51 -0.58 7.85
C HIS A 19 -25.50 0.93 7.68
N TYR A 20 -25.37 1.43 6.45
CA TYR A 20 -25.22 2.86 6.16
C TYR A 20 -26.29 3.40 5.21
N GLY A 21 -26.85 2.58 4.35
CA GLY A 21 -27.81 2.97 3.34
C GLY A 21 -27.32 2.73 1.91
N HIS A 22 -28.16 3.03 0.95
CA HIS A 22 -27.85 2.80 -0.47
C HIS A 22 -26.78 3.80 -0.97
N PRO A 23 -25.83 3.39 -1.84
CA PRO A 23 -24.75 4.27 -2.34
C PRO A 23 -25.19 5.50 -3.14
N SER A 24 -26.47 5.60 -3.55
CA SER A 24 -27.04 6.82 -4.10
C SER A 24 -27.38 7.88 -3.05
N GLU A 25 -27.44 7.51 -1.77
CA GLU A 25 -27.82 8.37 -0.65
C GLU A 25 -26.67 8.56 0.32
N VAL A 26 -25.92 7.47 0.60
CA VAL A 26 -24.78 7.45 1.50
C VAL A 26 -23.61 6.79 0.77
N GLY A 27 -22.73 7.59 0.21
CA GLY A 27 -21.54 7.13 -0.50
C GLY A 27 -20.28 7.14 0.37
N PHE A 28 -19.13 6.94 -0.26
CA PHE A 28 -17.86 6.88 0.46
C PHE A 28 -17.54 8.19 1.19
N LYS A 29 -17.80 9.35 0.60
CA LYS A 29 -17.61 10.65 1.26
C LYS A 29 -18.33 10.72 2.62
N ASP A 30 -19.50 10.06 2.74
CA ASP A 30 -20.31 10.08 3.96
C ASP A 30 -19.79 9.13 5.05
N ILE A 31 -18.92 8.17 4.67
CA ILE A 31 -18.24 7.24 5.59
C ILE A 31 -17.01 7.90 6.23
N ILE A 32 -16.32 8.79 5.51
CA ILE A 32 -15.09 9.44 5.99
C ILE A 32 -15.26 10.09 7.37
N PRO A 33 -16.33 10.87 7.64
CA PRO A 33 -16.55 11.49 8.96
C PRO A 33 -16.76 10.51 10.11
N LEU A 34 -17.08 9.25 9.82
CA LEU A 34 -17.31 8.21 10.83
C LEU A 34 -15.99 7.62 11.36
N TRP A 35 -14.92 7.70 10.57
CA TRP A 35 -13.60 7.28 11.01
C TRP A 35 -13.00 8.32 11.98
N LYS A 36 -12.60 7.88 13.17
CA LYS A 36 -12.11 8.78 14.24
C LYS A 36 -10.66 8.50 14.63
N ALA A 37 -10.17 7.28 14.46
CA ALA A 37 -8.85 6.85 14.91
C ALA A 37 -8.58 7.31 16.36
N GLU A 38 -9.56 7.09 17.24
CA GLU A 38 -9.59 7.64 18.60
C GLU A 38 -8.48 7.10 19.49
N ASN A 39 -8.07 5.86 19.25
CA ASN A 39 -7.03 5.16 20.01
C ASN A 39 -5.68 5.10 19.28
N TRP A 40 -5.56 5.79 18.13
CA TRP A 40 -4.33 5.81 17.37
C TRP A 40 -3.21 6.54 18.12
N ASP A 41 -2.18 5.79 18.45
CA ASP A 41 -0.96 6.26 19.11
C ASP A 41 0.27 5.82 18.28
N PRO A 42 0.76 6.68 17.37
CA PRO A 42 1.88 6.34 16.50
C PRO A 42 3.18 6.10 17.26
N ASP A 43 3.37 6.76 18.41
CA ASP A 43 4.56 6.59 19.23
C ASP A 43 4.63 5.16 19.81
N ARG A 44 3.55 4.69 20.41
CA ARG A 44 3.43 3.32 20.92
C ARG A 44 3.58 2.27 19.81
N LEU A 45 2.92 2.49 18.67
CA LEU A 45 2.93 1.54 17.56
C LEU A 45 4.32 1.41 16.93
N VAL A 46 5.00 2.53 16.66
CA VAL A 46 6.35 2.50 16.07
C VAL A 46 7.39 1.98 17.06
N ALA A 47 7.26 2.31 18.36
CA ALA A 47 8.09 1.69 19.40
C ALA A 47 7.96 0.17 19.40
N PHE A 48 6.73 -0.33 19.23
CA PHE A 48 6.48 -1.77 19.14
C PHE A 48 7.10 -2.37 17.88
N TYR A 49 6.96 -1.75 16.70
CA TYR A 49 7.60 -2.22 15.48
C TYR A 49 9.12 -2.27 15.61
N LYS A 50 9.72 -1.23 16.19
CA LYS A 50 11.18 -1.23 16.46
C LYS A 50 11.58 -2.38 17.40
N LYS A 51 10.81 -2.61 18.44
CA LYS A 51 11.05 -3.70 19.43
C LYS A 51 11.06 -5.08 18.77
N ILE A 52 10.16 -5.33 17.81
CA ILE A 52 10.09 -6.61 17.10
C ILE A 52 11.07 -6.73 15.93
N GLY A 53 11.88 -5.70 15.65
CA GLY A 53 13.00 -5.79 14.73
C GLY A 53 12.85 -4.97 13.43
N ALA A 54 11.85 -4.13 13.27
CA ALA A 54 11.74 -3.28 12.09
C ALA A 54 12.94 -2.32 11.96
N GLN A 55 13.44 -2.14 10.74
CA GLN A 55 14.49 -1.17 10.40
C GLN A 55 13.94 0.00 9.59
N TYR A 56 12.84 -0.17 8.91
CA TYR A 56 12.12 0.87 8.18
C TYR A 56 10.62 0.72 8.40
N PHE A 57 9.90 1.81 8.19
CA PHE A 57 8.45 1.90 8.38
C PHE A 57 7.83 2.66 7.23
N PHE A 58 6.78 2.10 6.64
CA PHE A 58 5.97 2.81 5.65
C PHE A 58 4.65 3.27 6.25
N ALA A 59 4.38 4.57 6.14
CA ALA A 59 3.06 5.12 6.38
C ALA A 59 2.28 5.20 5.06
N LEU A 60 0.98 4.92 5.12
CA LEU A 60 0.08 5.21 4.02
C LEU A 60 -0.21 6.71 3.98
N GLY A 61 0.15 7.39 2.89
CA GLY A 61 -0.21 8.79 2.66
C GLY A 61 -1.60 8.93 2.05
N ASN A 62 -1.89 8.14 1.04
CA ASN A 62 -3.23 7.97 0.46
C ASN A 62 -3.36 6.59 -0.20
N HIS A 63 -4.59 6.16 -0.44
CA HIS A 63 -4.89 4.93 -1.17
C HIS A 63 -5.77 5.23 -2.39
N HIS A 64 -6.29 4.19 -3.03
CA HIS A 64 -7.20 4.28 -4.19
C HIS A 64 -8.52 5.01 -3.86
N ASP A 65 -8.80 5.27 -2.58
CA ASP A 65 -9.91 6.10 -2.12
C ASP A 65 -9.67 7.61 -2.25
N ASN A 66 -8.45 8.00 -2.64
CA ASN A 66 -8.05 9.36 -2.96
C ASN A 66 -8.09 10.38 -1.82
N MET A 67 -8.31 9.93 -0.57
CA MET A 67 -8.25 10.77 0.62
C MET A 67 -6.80 10.91 1.09
N ASP A 68 -6.34 12.14 1.34
CA ASP A 68 -5.00 12.38 1.87
C ASP A 68 -4.97 12.27 3.40
N LEU A 69 -3.99 11.54 3.94
CA LEU A 69 -3.82 11.35 5.37
C LEU A 69 -2.89 12.39 6.01
N TRP A 70 -2.71 13.54 5.36
CA TRP A 70 -1.95 14.71 5.83
C TRP A 70 -2.68 16.01 5.52
N ASP A 71 -2.15 17.12 5.99
CA ASP A 71 -2.64 18.48 5.69
C ASP A 71 -2.20 18.90 4.27
N SER A 72 -2.80 18.26 3.29
CA SER A 72 -2.51 18.48 1.86
C SER A 72 -2.97 19.85 1.39
N LYS A 73 -2.11 20.52 0.57
CA LYS A 73 -2.45 21.78 -0.07
C LYS A 73 -3.27 21.63 -1.34
N TYR A 74 -3.32 20.43 -1.89
CA TYR A 74 -3.86 20.15 -3.22
C TYR A 74 -5.10 19.23 -3.21
N GLN A 75 -5.45 18.71 -2.03
CA GLN A 75 -6.62 17.86 -1.81
C GLN A 75 -7.37 18.35 -0.57
N PRO A 76 -8.63 18.82 -0.70
CA PRO A 76 -9.41 19.25 0.45
C PRO A 76 -9.96 18.09 1.30
N TRP A 77 -10.07 16.89 0.71
CA TRP A 77 -10.49 15.67 1.39
C TRP A 77 -9.33 15.05 2.14
N THR A 78 -9.09 15.51 3.36
CA THR A 78 -7.95 15.11 4.18
C THR A 78 -8.36 14.60 5.55
N SER A 79 -7.49 13.82 6.19
CA SER A 79 -7.66 13.40 7.59
C SER A 79 -7.59 14.56 8.59
N VAL A 80 -7.11 15.73 8.17
CA VAL A 80 -7.08 16.96 8.96
C VAL A 80 -8.42 17.67 8.93
N ASN A 81 -9.03 17.76 7.74
CA ASN A 81 -10.29 18.49 7.55
C ASN A 81 -11.51 17.67 8.03
N MET A 82 -11.42 16.34 7.99
CA MET A 82 -12.55 15.46 8.32
C MET A 82 -12.09 14.16 8.96
N GLY A 83 -13.03 13.35 9.41
CA GLY A 83 -12.72 12.09 10.08
C GLY A 83 -11.98 12.30 11.39
N PRO A 84 -10.73 11.82 11.51
CA PRO A 84 -9.94 11.91 12.75
C PRO A 84 -9.49 13.32 13.12
N LYS A 85 -9.51 14.26 12.18
CA LYS A 85 -9.01 15.63 12.33
C LYS A 85 -7.57 15.69 12.86
N LYS A 86 -6.73 14.83 12.28
CA LYS A 86 -5.31 14.66 12.64
C LYS A 86 -4.47 14.59 11.36
N ASP A 87 -3.26 15.14 11.40
CA ASP A 87 -2.24 14.84 10.41
C ASP A 87 -1.62 13.48 10.74
N ILE A 88 -2.16 12.44 10.14
CA ILE A 88 -1.75 11.05 10.38
C ILE A 88 -0.31 10.83 9.90
N LEU A 89 0.04 11.40 8.74
CA LEU A 89 1.35 11.21 8.16
C LEU A 89 2.45 11.88 9.02
N ALA A 90 2.19 13.09 9.52
CA ALA A 90 3.11 13.78 10.45
C ALA A 90 3.31 12.99 11.75
N GLY A 91 2.25 12.40 12.29
CA GLY A 91 2.36 11.56 13.48
C GLY A 91 3.25 10.33 13.27
N TRP A 92 3.09 9.65 12.15
CA TRP A 92 3.93 8.51 11.78
C TRP A 92 5.38 8.90 11.52
N GLU A 93 5.62 10.00 10.78
CA GLU A 93 6.97 10.51 10.52
C GLU A 93 7.72 10.80 11.82
N LYS A 94 7.09 11.58 12.70
CA LYS A 94 7.67 11.94 13.99
C LYS A 94 8.03 10.70 14.83
N ALA A 95 7.15 9.70 14.86
CA ALA A 95 7.40 8.47 15.60
C ALA A 95 8.52 7.64 14.96
N ALA A 96 8.53 7.48 13.63
CA ALA A 96 9.58 6.76 12.92
C ALA A 96 10.96 7.37 13.18
N ARG A 97 11.10 8.70 13.06
CA ARG A 97 12.34 9.42 13.36
C ARG A 97 12.79 9.25 14.82
N LYS A 98 11.84 9.34 15.75
CA LYS A 98 12.12 9.17 17.18
C LYS A 98 12.76 7.82 17.51
N TYR A 99 12.30 6.75 16.86
CA TYR A 99 12.80 5.40 17.10
C TYR A 99 13.90 4.97 16.12
N GLY A 100 14.40 5.88 15.28
CA GLY A 100 15.50 5.61 14.34
C GLY A 100 15.14 4.60 13.28
N LEU A 101 13.91 4.65 12.76
CA LEU A 101 13.50 3.91 11.58
C LEU A 101 13.62 4.80 10.34
N TYR A 102 14.05 4.22 9.22
CA TYR A 102 13.88 4.87 7.93
C TYR A 102 12.38 5.05 7.67
N PHE A 103 12.01 6.26 7.26
CA PHE A 103 10.61 6.62 7.05
C PHE A 103 10.23 6.56 5.58
N GLY A 104 9.26 5.75 5.26
CA GLY A 104 8.68 5.62 3.93
C GLY A 104 7.24 6.12 3.87
N VAL A 105 6.85 6.56 2.69
CA VAL A 105 5.46 6.93 2.38
C VAL A 105 4.97 6.13 1.19
N SER A 106 3.77 5.57 1.33
CA SER A 106 3.06 4.84 0.28
C SER A 106 1.91 5.71 -0.26
N LEU A 107 1.87 5.91 -1.58
CA LEU A 107 0.89 6.74 -2.28
C LEU A 107 0.27 5.95 -3.43
N HIS A 108 -1.05 5.80 -3.44
CA HIS A 108 -1.79 4.94 -4.38
C HIS A 108 -2.94 5.68 -5.09
N ALA A 109 -3.07 6.98 -4.89
CA ALA A 109 -4.22 7.74 -5.40
C ALA A 109 -4.18 7.95 -6.92
N ASP A 110 -3.07 7.65 -7.60
CA ASP A 110 -3.00 7.64 -9.07
C ASP A 110 -4.01 6.66 -9.71
N HIS A 111 -4.35 5.57 -8.99
CA HIS A 111 -5.36 4.62 -9.43
C HIS A 111 -6.81 5.06 -9.17
N ALA A 112 -7.06 6.09 -8.37
CA ALA A 112 -8.41 6.54 -8.05
C ALA A 112 -9.25 6.82 -9.31
N TRP A 113 -8.62 7.28 -10.40
CA TRP A 113 -9.26 7.59 -11.67
C TRP A 113 -10.13 6.45 -12.21
N SER A 114 -9.58 5.26 -12.35
CA SER A 114 -10.32 4.08 -12.83
C SER A 114 -10.90 3.23 -11.71
N TRP A 115 -10.29 3.29 -10.52
CA TRP A 115 -10.74 2.50 -9.37
C TRP A 115 -12.15 2.83 -8.91
N TYR A 116 -12.53 4.11 -8.95
CA TYR A 116 -13.84 4.56 -8.53
C TYR A 116 -14.94 4.49 -9.61
N GLU A 117 -14.65 4.03 -10.81
CA GLU A 117 -15.65 3.92 -11.88
C GLU A 117 -16.96 3.22 -11.47
N PRO A 118 -16.96 2.19 -10.59
CA PRO A 118 -18.22 1.64 -10.10
C PRO A 118 -19.14 2.68 -9.43
N SER A 119 -18.62 3.75 -8.87
CA SER A 119 -19.43 4.82 -8.28
C SER A 119 -20.24 5.63 -9.31
N GLN A 120 -19.90 5.53 -10.61
CA GLN A 120 -20.69 6.12 -11.69
C GLN A 120 -21.91 5.26 -12.10
N ARG A 121 -22.03 4.06 -11.54
CA ARG A 121 -23.02 3.06 -11.92
C ARG A 121 -24.33 3.23 -11.13
N HIS A 122 -25.19 2.24 -11.21
CA HIS A 122 -26.46 2.10 -10.51
C HIS A 122 -26.77 0.62 -10.30
N ASP A 123 -27.76 0.30 -9.49
CA ASP A 123 -28.29 -1.03 -9.36
C ASP A 123 -28.98 -1.49 -10.65
N THR A 124 -28.78 -2.76 -10.99
CA THR A 124 -29.40 -3.39 -12.15
C THR A 124 -30.74 -4.05 -11.81
N LYS A 125 -31.02 -4.25 -10.55
CA LYS A 125 -32.24 -4.89 -10.02
C LYS A 125 -32.66 -4.26 -8.68
N GLY A 126 -33.79 -4.70 -8.14
CA GLY A 126 -34.30 -4.25 -6.84
C GLY A 126 -35.00 -2.87 -6.86
N PRO A 127 -35.37 -2.36 -5.69
CA PRO A 127 -36.18 -1.14 -5.56
C PRO A 127 -35.47 0.15 -5.96
N LYS A 128 -34.13 0.14 -5.99
CA LYS A 128 -33.27 1.28 -6.38
C LYS A 128 -32.71 1.13 -7.81
N LYS A 129 -33.21 0.15 -8.60
CA LYS A 129 -32.77 -0.06 -9.98
C LYS A 129 -32.75 1.23 -10.80
N GLY A 130 -31.60 1.50 -11.44
CA GLY A 130 -31.43 2.65 -12.33
C GLY A 130 -31.19 3.98 -11.61
N ILE A 131 -31.19 4.02 -10.27
CA ILE A 131 -30.85 5.23 -9.52
C ILE A 131 -29.33 5.35 -9.44
N PRO A 132 -28.71 6.39 -10.03
CA PRO A 132 -27.24 6.52 -10.02
C PRO A 132 -26.69 6.58 -8.60
N TYR A 133 -25.53 5.98 -8.41
CA TYR A 133 -24.73 6.18 -7.20
C TYR A 133 -24.16 7.62 -7.16
N ASP A 134 -23.47 7.96 -6.10
CA ASP A 134 -23.04 9.34 -5.83
C ASP A 134 -21.74 9.79 -6.53
N GLY A 135 -21.12 8.94 -7.34
CA GLY A 135 -19.83 9.22 -7.98
C GLY A 135 -19.82 10.40 -8.96
N LYS A 136 -20.97 10.84 -9.44
CA LYS A 136 -21.12 12.01 -10.34
C LYS A 136 -21.53 13.30 -9.63
N LEU A 137 -21.70 13.29 -8.32
CA LEU A 137 -22.03 14.49 -7.57
C LEU A 137 -20.92 15.54 -7.72
N THR A 138 -21.31 16.80 -7.72
CA THR A 138 -20.45 17.97 -7.84
C THR A 138 -20.58 18.86 -6.61
N LYS A 139 -19.73 19.85 -6.50
CA LYS A 139 -19.78 20.84 -5.42
C LYS A 139 -21.17 21.50 -5.26
N ALA A 140 -21.88 21.71 -6.37
CA ALA A 140 -23.22 22.32 -6.35
C ALA A 140 -24.26 21.47 -5.61
N ASP A 141 -24.11 20.13 -5.65
CA ASP A 141 -25.01 19.19 -4.98
C ASP A 141 -24.85 19.19 -3.46
N GLY A 142 -23.82 19.86 -2.93
CA GLY A 142 -23.50 19.97 -1.52
C GLY A 142 -24.28 21.02 -0.75
N LYS A 143 -25.06 21.87 -1.42
CA LYS A 143 -25.80 22.96 -0.75
C LYS A 143 -26.72 22.43 0.36
N GLY A 144 -26.48 22.90 1.58
CA GLY A 144 -27.23 22.47 2.77
C GLY A 144 -26.83 21.08 3.31
N LYS A 145 -25.82 20.45 2.77
CA LYS A 145 -25.29 19.15 3.25
C LYS A 145 -24.03 19.35 4.10
N TRP A 146 -23.64 18.33 4.85
CA TRP A 146 -22.46 18.36 5.71
C TRP A 146 -21.14 18.66 4.96
N TRP A 147 -21.09 18.34 3.65
CA TRP A 147 -19.94 18.54 2.78
C TRP A 147 -20.07 19.81 1.90
N GLU A 148 -20.97 20.73 2.25
CA GLU A 148 -21.07 22.03 1.56
C GLU A 148 -19.72 22.73 1.51
N GLY A 149 -19.33 23.19 0.31
CA GLY A 149 -18.01 23.79 0.07
C GLY A 149 -16.95 22.83 -0.45
N TYR A 150 -17.10 21.54 -0.26
CA TYR A 150 -16.25 20.50 -0.84
C TYR A 150 -16.78 20.03 -2.19
N ASP A 151 -15.90 19.72 -3.13
CA ASP A 151 -16.27 19.06 -4.38
C ASP A 151 -16.06 17.56 -4.26
N PRO A 152 -17.10 16.72 -4.41
CA PRO A 152 -16.91 15.27 -4.47
C PRO A 152 -16.00 14.82 -5.61
N GLN A 153 -15.85 15.60 -6.69
CA GLN A 153 -14.94 15.25 -7.78
C GLN A 153 -13.46 15.32 -7.39
N ASP A 154 -13.10 16.15 -6.40
CA ASP A 154 -11.75 16.13 -5.83
C ASP A 154 -11.43 14.79 -5.16
N LEU A 155 -12.45 14.08 -4.63
CA LEU A 155 -12.33 12.77 -4.01
C LEU A 155 -12.52 11.64 -5.02
N TYR A 156 -13.63 11.63 -5.77
CA TYR A 156 -14.00 10.52 -6.65
C TYR A 156 -13.26 10.55 -7.99
N ALA A 157 -12.91 11.72 -8.49
CA ALA A 157 -12.26 11.91 -9.79
C ALA A 157 -13.03 11.24 -10.96
N GLN A 158 -14.38 11.30 -10.94
CA GLN A 158 -15.24 10.55 -11.86
C GLN A 158 -15.90 11.42 -12.95
N ASN A 159 -15.39 12.61 -13.20
CA ASN A 159 -15.86 13.47 -14.30
C ASN A 159 -15.22 13.07 -15.64
N HIS A 160 -15.32 11.78 -15.98
CA HIS A 160 -14.80 11.20 -17.21
C HIS A 160 -15.70 10.04 -17.68
N PRO A 161 -15.59 9.57 -18.94
CA PRO A 161 -16.27 8.36 -19.41
C PRO A 161 -15.81 7.12 -18.65
N LEU A 162 -16.69 6.12 -18.53
CA LEU A 162 -16.30 4.81 -18.04
C LEU A 162 -15.27 4.16 -18.97
N SER A 163 -14.34 3.41 -18.40
CA SER A 163 -13.46 2.53 -19.16
C SER A 163 -14.26 1.51 -19.96
N GLU A 164 -13.71 1.06 -21.08
CA GLU A 164 -14.26 -0.04 -21.87
C GLU A 164 -14.44 -1.28 -20.98
N ASN A 165 -15.61 -1.90 -21.05
CA ASN A 165 -15.97 -3.06 -20.22
C ASN A 165 -15.87 -2.80 -18.69
N SER A 166 -16.12 -1.57 -18.25
CA SER A 166 -16.02 -1.19 -16.83
C SER A 166 -16.91 -1.99 -15.88
N TRP A 167 -17.95 -2.69 -16.40
CA TRP A 167 -18.80 -3.59 -15.64
C TRP A 167 -18.15 -4.95 -15.34
N ASP A 168 -17.07 -5.29 -16.03
CA ASP A 168 -16.27 -6.47 -15.74
C ASP A 168 -15.34 -6.19 -14.57
N ASN A 169 -15.44 -7.01 -13.51
CA ASN A 169 -14.56 -6.90 -12.34
C ASN A 169 -13.09 -7.17 -12.68
N GLY A 170 -12.80 -7.89 -13.76
CA GLY A 170 -11.44 -8.09 -14.28
C GLY A 170 -10.78 -6.82 -14.81
N MET A 171 -11.54 -5.77 -15.11
CA MET A 171 -10.98 -4.48 -15.53
C MET A 171 -10.06 -3.84 -14.52
N ILE A 172 -10.27 -4.09 -13.24
CA ILE A 172 -9.40 -3.57 -12.17
C ILE A 172 -7.92 -3.92 -12.40
N HIS A 173 -7.64 -5.09 -12.96
CA HIS A 173 -6.28 -5.51 -13.22
C HIS A 173 -5.65 -4.86 -14.46
N ARG A 174 -6.45 -4.27 -15.34
CA ARG A 174 -5.95 -3.57 -16.54
C ARG A 174 -5.43 -2.18 -16.24
N GLN A 175 -5.93 -1.54 -15.19
CA GLN A 175 -5.51 -0.19 -14.79
C GLN A 175 -4.02 -0.08 -14.42
N TRP A 176 -3.39 -1.18 -14.00
CA TRP A 176 -1.97 -1.20 -13.67
C TRP A 176 -1.06 -0.92 -14.88
N ALA A 177 -1.56 -1.15 -16.08
CA ALA A 177 -0.80 -0.98 -17.31
C ALA A 177 -1.24 0.22 -18.16
N TRP A 178 -2.25 1.00 -17.73
CA TRP A 178 -2.79 2.15 -18.47
C TRP A 178 -3.00 1.86 -19.96
N GLY A 179 -3.77 0.84 -20.25
CA GLY A 179 -4.03 0.41 -21.62
C GLY A 179 -5.24 -0.54 -21.67
N ASN A 180 -5.42 -1.19 -22.77
CA ASN A 180 -6.44 -2.22 -22.93
C ASN A 180 -7.88 -1.75 -22.61
N GLY A 181 -8.24 -0.51 -23.02
CA GLY A 181 -9.56 0.06 -22.83
C GLY A 181 -9.78 0.77 -21.49
N VAL A 182 -8.76 0.88 -20.64
CA VAL A 182 -8.82 1.73 -19.43
C VAL A 182 -8.84 3.20 -19.83
N CYS A 183 -9.77 3.97 -19.25
CA CYS A 183 -9.85 5.41 -19.48
C CYS A 183 -8.56 6.10 -19.02
N VAL A 184 -7.87 6.77 -19.94
CA VAL A 184 -6.62 7.45 -19.64
C VAL A 184 -6.89 8.67 -18.76
N PRO A 185 -6.10 8.87 -17.67
CA PRO A 185 -6.29 9.99 -16.77
C PRO A 185 -6.02 11.33 -17.44
N SER A 186 -6.77 12.36 -17.02
CA SER A 186 -6.55 13.72 -17.54
C SER A 186 -5.19 14.26 -17.08
N GLN A 187 -4.64 15.19 -17.86
CA GLN A 187 -3.41 15.88 -17.47
C GLN A 187 -3.56 16.65 -16.16
N GLU A 188 -4.76 17.17 -15.87
CA GLU A 188 -5.08 17.84 -14.62
C GLU A 188 -4.97 16.88 -13.43
N PHE A 189 -5.56 15.68 -13.54
CA PHE A 189 -5.47 14.65 -12.52
C PHE A 189 -4.03 14.21 -12.27
N CYS A 190 -3.26 13.96 -13.34
CA CYS A 190 -1.83 13.62 -13.23
C CYS A 190 -1.02 14.74 -12.55
N THR A 191 -1.31 16.01 -12.89
CA THR A 191 -0.64 17.18 -12.31
C THR A 191 -1.02 17.37 -10.83
N ASN A 192 -2.28 17.16 -10.48
CA ASN A 192 -2.72 17.20 -9.08
C ASN A 192 -2.00 16.14 -8.24
N PHE A 193 -1.95 14.89 -8.70
CA PHE A 193 -1.22 13.82 -8.02
C PHE A 193 0.28 14.13 -7.89
N TYR A 194 0.90 14.65 -8.93
CA TYR A 194 2.29 15.12 -8.91
C TYR A 194 2.50 16.16 -7.80
N ASN A 195 1.68 17.21 -7.75
CA ASN A 195 1.78 18.27 -6.75
C ASN A 195 1.57 17.74 -5.32
N ARG A 196 0.61 16.86 -5.12
CA ARG A 196 0.35 16.18 -3.82
C ARG A 196 1.56 15.37 -3.38
N THR A 197 2.18 14.63 -4.28
CA THR A 197 3.37 13.84 -4.00
C THR A 197 4.57 14.72 -3.65
N LEU A 198 4.76 15.84 -4.38
CA LEU A 198 5.81 16.81 -4.04
C LEU A 198 5.57 17.47 -2.68
N ASP A 199 4.31 17.75 -2.32
CA ASP A 199 3.97 18.29 -0.98
C ASP A 199 4.42 17.31 0.13
N VAL A 200 4.20 16.00 -0.07
CA VAL A 200 4.68 14.95 0.85
C VAL A 200 6.21 14.93 0.93
N ILE A 201 6.90 14.89 -0.22
CA ILE A 201 8.37 14.83 -0.28
C ILE A 201 8.98 16.05 0.43
N ASN A 202 8.51 17.25 0.10
CA ASN A 202 9.06 18.48 0.63
C ASN A 202 8.75 18.72 2.12
N ARG A 203 7.62 18.18 2.60
CA ARG A 203 7.16 18.41 3.99
C ARG A 203 7.72 17.38 4.95
N TYR A 204 7.76 16.12 4.58
CA TYR A 204 8.09 15.01 5.48
C TYR A 204 9.46 14.38 5.22
N ASN A 205 10.14 14.76 4.13
CA ASN A 205 11.47 14.24 3.75
C ASN A 205 11.56 12.71 3.88
N PRO A 206 10.70 11.92 3.23
CA PRO A 206 10.76 10.48 3.35
C PRO A 206 12.08 9.93 2.79
N ASP A 207 12.60 8.85 3.39
CA ASP A 207 13.75 8.11 2.89
C ASP A 207 13.34 7.14 1.78
N LEU A 208 12.08 6.70 1.83
CA LEU A 208 11.53 5.66 0.96
C LEU A 208 10.20 6.13 0.36
N LEU A 209 10.00 5.89 -0.94
CA LEU A 209 8.77 6.24 -1.63
C LEU A 209 8.22 5.02 -2.38
N TYR A 210 6.98 4.67 -2.09
CA TYR A 210 6.32 3.49 -2.66
C TYR A 210 5.06 3.88 -3.41
N PHE A 211 4.93 3.31 -4.61
CA PHE A 211 3.70 3.35 -5.38
C PHE A 211 3.31 1.92 -5.77
N ASP A 212 2.05 1.59 -5.64
CA ASP A 212 1.52 0.29 -6.03
C ASP A 212 1.24 0.26 -7.54
N VAL A 213 2.29 0.43 -8.33
CA VAL A 213 2.22 0.57 -9.80
C VAL A 213 3.31 -0.25 -10.50
N THR A 214 3.21 -0.41 -11.81
CA THR A 214 4.19 -1.15 -12.61
C THR A 214 5.57 -0.53 -12.53
N VAL A 215 5.81 0.62 -13.17
CA VAL A 215 7.10 1.31 -13.19
C VAL A 215 7.06 2.55 -12.30
N ALA A 216 6.21 3.51 -12.63
CA ALA A 216 6.01 4.76 -11.90
C ALA A 216 4.56 5.24 -12.14
N PRO A 217 4.01 6.11 -11.27
CA PRO A 217 2.66 6.63 -11.44
C PRO A 217 2.40 7.16 -12.84
N PHE A 218 1.30 6.70 -13.43
CA PHE A 218 0.84 7.06 -14.79
C PHE A 218 1.75 6.65 -15.94
N TYR A 219 2.85 5.95 -15.72
CA TYR A 219 3.69 5.48 -16.82
C TYR A 219 2.95 4.39 -17.65
N PRO A 220 2.96 4.45 -19.01
CA PRO A 220 3.68 5.41 -19.89
C PRO A 220 2.82 6.59 -20.36
N VAL A 221 1.59 6.79 -19.86
CA VAL A 221 0.64 7.80 -20.40
C VAL A 221 0.90 9.23 -19.91
N SER A 222 1.73 9.38 -18.87
CA SER A 222 2.21 10.68 -18.38
C SER A 222 3.63 10.55 -17.83
N ASP A 223 4.38 11.64 -17.85
CA ASP A 223 5.72 11.73 -17.26
C ASP A 223 5.72 12.16 -15.78
N ALA A 224 4.54 12.32 -15.18
CA ALA A 224 4.40 12.77 -13.79
C ALA A 224 5.19 11.88 -12.81
N GLY A 225 5.10 10.55 -12.94
CA GLY A 225 5.86 9.63 -12.11
C GLY A 225 7.37 9.72 -12.27
N LEU A 226 7.86 9.95 -13.48
CA LEU A 226 9.28 10.16 -13.75
C LEU A 226 9.78 11.49 -13.14
N LYS A 227 8.98 12.55 -13.23
CA LYS A 227 9.26 13.84 -12.60
C LYS A 227 9.26 13.74 -11.07
N ILE A 228 8.35 12.93 -10.50
CA ILE A 228 8.36 12.63 -9.06
C ILE A 228 9.68 11.97 -8.66
N ALA A 229 10.11 10.94 -9.39
CA ALA A 229 11.37 10.24 -9.11
C ALA A 229 12.56 11.21 -9.16
N ALA A 230 12.64 12.05 -10.21
CA ALA A 230 13.69 13.06 -10.35
C ALA A 230 13.69 14.07 -9.20
N HIS A 231 12.51 14.58 -8.81
CA HIS A 231 12.39 15.50 -7.67
C HIS A 231 12.81 14.84 -6.37
N PHE A 232 12.34 13.63 -6.11
CA PHE A 232 12.61 12.87 -4.89
C PHE A 232 14.11 12.64 -4.68
N TYR A 233 14.81 12.18 -5.70
CA TYR A 233 16.25 11.95 -5.62
C TYR A 233 17.04 13.25 -5.49
N ASN A 234 16.70 14.28 -6.26
CA ASN A 234 17.37 15.58 -6.18
C ASN A 234 17.14 16.25 -4.81
N HIS A 235 15.93 16.19 -4.28
CA HIS A 235 15.60 16.73 -2.97
C HIS A 235 16.39 15.99 -1.85
N ASN A 236 16.43 14.67 -1.91
CA ASN A 236 17.20 13.86 -0.97
C ASN A 236 18.69 14.20 -1.03
N MET A 237 19.29 14.27 -2.21
CA MET A 237 20.71 14.66 -2.37
C MET A 237 20.98 16.06 -1.82
N ALA A 238 20.07 17.01 -2.04
CA ALA A 238 20.22 18.37 -1.52
C ALA A 238 20.22 18.41 0.03
N THR A 239 19.39 17.59 0.67
CA THR A 239 19.31 17.48 2.13
C THR A 239 20.41 16.62 2.77
N HIS A 240 21.07 15.73 1.99
CA HIS A 240 22.10 14.80 2.43
C HIS A 240 23.51 15.12 1.89
N LYS A 241 23.83 16.41 1.70
CA LYS A 241 25.17 16.88 1.30
C LYS A 241 25.68 16.22 0.00
N GLY A 242 24.80 16.02 -0.96
CA GLY A 242 25.10 15.43 -2.26
C GLY A 242 25.10 13.90 -2.30
N LYS A 243 24.81 13.21 -1.20
CA LYS A 243 24.65 11.77 -1.16
C LYS A 243 23.20 11.38 -1.47
N LEU A 244 23.00 10.37 -2.30
CA LEU A 244 21.70 9.76 -2.51
C LEU A 244 21.46 8.69 -1.43
N GLU A 245 20.53 8.97 -0.53
CA GLU A 245 20.11 8.08 0.55
C GLU A 245 18.59 7.82 0.49
N ALA A 246 18.01 7.84 -0.70
CA ALA A 246 16.58 7.63 -0.95
C ALA A 246 16.33 6.45 -1.86
N VAL A 247 15.20 5.77 -1.65
CA VAL A 247 14.78 4.62 -2.44
C VAL A 247 13.33 4.79 -2.91
N MET A 248 13.11 4.63 -4.20
CA MET A 248 11.77 4.54 -4.80
C MET A 248 11.55 3.15 -5.37
N PHE A 249 10.35 2.60 -5.18
CA PHE A 249 10.00 1.24 -5.59
C PHE A 249 9.11 1.21 -6.83
N GLY A 250 9.26 0.13 -7.62
CA GLY A 250 8.37 -0.19 -8.73
C GLY A 250 8.24 -1.71 -8.87
N LYS A 251 7.11 -2.21 -9.40
CA LYS A 251 6.79 -3.65 -9.41
C LYS A 251 7.29 -4.36 -10.67
N ILE A 252 6.91 -3.92 -11.84
CA ILE A 252 7.25 -4.58 -13.10
C ILE A 252 8.35 -3.76 -13.80
N LEU A 253 9.59 -4.06 -13.47
CA LEU A 253 10.76 -3.31 -13.93
C LEU A 253 11.63 -4.17 -14.85
N ASP A 254 12.04 -3.59 -15.98
CA ASP A 254 13.13 -4.14 -16.77
C ASP A 254 14.50 -3.86 -16.12
N GLU A 255 15.58 -4.44 -16.67
CA GLU A 255 16.93 -4.29 -16.13
C GLU A 255 17.44 -2.83 -16.10
N ASN A 256 17.01 -1.98 -17.04
CA ASN A 256 17.41 -0.57 -17.05
C ASN A 256 16.66 0.23 -16.00
N GLN A 257 15.37 -0.05 -15.83
CA GLN A 257 14.53 0.59 -14.82
C GLN A 257 14.99 0.24 -13.39
N ARG A 258 15.49 -1.00 -13.18
CA ARG A 258 16.08 -1.43 -11.89
C ARG A 258 17.36 -0.68 -11.50
N LYS A 259 17.97 0.06 -12.41
CA LYS A 259 19.10 0.97 -12.08
C LYS A 259 18.65 2.24 -11.39
N ALA A 260 17.37 2.61 -11.53
CA ALA A 260 16.78 3.81 -10.94
C ALA A 260 15.76 3.54 -9.85
N LEU A 261 15.10 2.37 -9.90
CA LEU A 261 14.03 1.97 -8.99
C LEU A 261 14.36 0.61 -8.36
N VAL A 262 14.00 0.42 -7.11
CA VAL A 262 14.12 -0.88 -6.45
C VAL A 262 12.92 -1.75 -6.81
N TRP A 263 13.19 -2.97 -7.24
CA TRP A 263 12.16 -3.92 -7.61
C TRP A 263 11.38 -4.40 -6.39
N ASP A 264 10.06 -4.26 -6.41
CA ASP A 264 9.14 -4.78 -5.40
C ASP A 264 8.35 -5.96 -5.96
N VAL A 265 8.40 -7.08 -5.23
CA VAL A 265 7.71 -8.34 -5.56
C VAL A 265 6.54 -8.50 -4.61
N GLU A 266 5.32 -8.61 -5.14
CA GLU A 266 4.15 -8.78 -4.29
C GLU A 266 3.95 -10.25 -3.90
N ARG A 267 3.89 -10.53 -2.58
CA ARG A 267 3.58 -11.83 -2.01
C ARG A 267 4.38 -12.98 -2.63
N GLY A 268 5.70 -12.83 -2.66
CA GLY A 268 6.57 -13.82 -3.27
C GLY A 268 8.05 -13.47 -3.22
N ALA A 269 8.87 -14.33 -3.79
CA ALA A 269 10.30 -14.14 -3.96
C ALA A 269 10.79 -14.80 -5.25
N PRO A 270 11.86 -14.26 -5.89
CA PRO A 270 12.53 -14.96 -6.98
C PRO A 270 13.13 -16.30 -6.49
N ASN A 271 13.36 -17.21 -7.41
CA ASN A 271 13.97 -18.54 -7.12
C ASN A 271 15.50 -18.52 -7.18
N LYS A 272 16.13 -17.35 -7.20
CA LYS A 272 17.59 -17.18 -7.28
C LYS A 272 18.03 -15.93 -6.53
N ILE A 273 19.33 -15.84 -6.27
CA ILE A 273 19.96 -14.61 -5.76
C ILE A 273 19.83 -13.52 -6.83
N ILE A 274 19.44 -12.33 -6.39
CA ILE A 274 19.36 -11.12 -7.22
C ILE A 274 20.51 -10.20 -6.83
N ASP A 275 21.32 -9.79 -7.80
CA ASP A 275 22.52 -8.96 -7.57
C ASP A 275 22.16 -7.59 -6.95
N GLN A 276 21.10 -6.97 -7.44
CA GLN A 276 20.62 -5.70 -6.91
C GLN A 276 19.66 -5.92 -5.73
N PRO A 277 19.69 -5.06 -4.70
CA PRO A 277 18.69 -5.10 -3.63
C PRO A 277 17.26 -5.00 -4.19
N TRP A 278 16.35 -5.76 -3.61
CA TRP A 278 14.94 -5.80 -3.96
C TRP A 278 14.09 -5.88 -2.70
N GLN A 279 12.79 -5.73 -2.84
CA GLN A 279 11.82 -5.85 -1.75
C GLN A 279 10.78 -6.90 -2.09
N SER A 280 10.27 -7.59 -1.07
CA SER A 280 9.01 -8.30 -1.14
C SER A 280 8.01 -7.64 -0.21
N CYS A 281 6.83 -7.29 -0.70
CA CYS A 281 5.73 -6.87 0.14
C CYS A 281 4.75 -8.03 0.38
N SER A 282 4.37 -8.23 1.62
CA SER A 282 3.38 -9.23 2.05
C SER A 282 2.57 -8.71 3.22
N CYS A 283 1.54 -9.44 3.63
CA CYS A 283 0.68 -9.07 4.75
C CYS A 283 0.58 -10.22 5.76
N ILE A 284 0.39 -9.89 7.03
CA ILE A 284 0.19 -10.89 8.09
C ILE A 284 -1.16 -11.60 7.97
N GLY A 285 -2.20 -10.87 7.55
CA GLY A 285 -3.53 -11.38 7.23
C GLY A 285 -3.99 -10.87 5.87
N GLY A 286 -4.60 -9.70 5.80
CA GLY A 286 -4.97 -8.97 4.59
C GLY A 286 -4.22 -7.65 4.45
N TRP A 287 -4.34 -7.01 3.28
CA TRP A 287 -3.79 -5.67 3.08
C TRP A 287 -4.49 -4.60 3.93
N HIS A 288 -5.74 -4.84 4.27
CA HIS A 288 -6.57 -4.02 5.16
C HIS A 288 -7.13 -4.88 6.28
N TYR A 289 -7.48 -4.26 7.43
CA TYR A 289 -8.13 -4.97 8.50
C TYR A 289 -9.42 -5.64 8.02
N ASN A 290 -9.55 -6.93 8.31
CA ASN A 290 -10.69 -7.74 7.88
C ASN A 290 -11.18 -8.61 9.03
N THR A 291 -12.38 -8.31 9.53
CA THR A 291 -13.04 -9.05 10.63
C THR A 291 -13.19 -10.54 10.33
N SER A 292 -13.37 -10.94 9.06
CA SER A 292 -13.46 -12.35 8.68
C SER A 292 -12.15 -13.10 8.92
N ILE A 293 -10.99 -12.47 8.63
CA ILE A 293 -9.68 -13.04 8.92
C ILE A 293 -9.50 -13.20 10.45
N TYR A 294 -9.89 -12.18 11.21
CA TYR A 294 -9.87 -12.23 12.66
C TYR A 294 -10.76 -13.36 13.22
N GLU A 295 -12.02 -13.42 12.79
CA GLU A 295 -12.99 -14.42 13.27
C GLU A 295 -12.54 -15.86 12.97
N LYS A 296 -12.03 -16.10 11.77
CA LYS A 296 -11.57 -17.42 11.29
C LYS A 296 -10.14 -17.76 11.69
N ASN A 297 -9.39 -16.80 12.26
CA ASN A 297 -7.98 -16.95 12.60
C ASN A 297 -7.10 -17.29 11.38
N GLU A 298 -7.33 -16.62 10.27
CA GLU A 298 -6.62 -16.83 8.98
C GLU A 298 -5.36 -15.96 8.85
N TYR A 299 -4.65 -15.72 9.95
CA TYR A 299 -3.37 -15.04 9.97
C TYR A 299 -2.21 -15.98 9.64
N LYS A 300 -1.16 -15.42 9.00
CA LYS A 300 0.14 -16.10 8.92
C LYS A 300 0.73 -16.23 10.32
N SER A 301 1.25 -17.40 10.67
CA SER A 301 1.95 -17.58 11.94
C SER A 301 3.30 -16.84 11.96
N ALA A 302 3.84 -16.60 13.15
CA ALA A 302 5.18 -16.04 13.32
C ALA A 302 6.25 -16.89 12.60
N ALA A 303 6.13 -18.21 12.65
CA ALA A 303 7.03 -19.13 11.93
C ALA A 303 6.92 -18.96 10.41
N TYR A 304 5.72 -18.72 9.87
CA TYR A 304 5.56 -18.46 8.44
C TYR A 304 6.22 -17.14 8.04
N VAL A 305 6.04 -16.08 8.81
CA VAL A 305 6.69 -14.78 8.57
C VAL A 305 8.22 -14.89 8.63
N ALA A 306 8.74 -15.65 9.60
CA ALA A 306 10.17 -15.93 9.70
C ALA A 306 10.71 -16.68 8.46
N LYS A 307 9.98 -17.69 7.96
CA LYS A 307 10.36 -18.40 6.72
C LYS A 307 10.40 -17.46 5.51
N LEU A 308 9.41 -16.57 5.36
CA LEU A 308 9.43 -15.54 4.32
C LEU A 308 10.67 -14.66 4.44
N LEU A 309 10.93 -14.15 5.64
CA LEU A 309 12.06 -13.24 5.88
C LEU A 309 13.40 -13.87 5.54
N VAL A 310 13.67 -15.08 6.04
CA VAL A 310 14.98 -15.74 5.80
C VAL A 310 15.19 -16.07 4.33
N ASP A 311 14.15 -16.49 3.62
CA ASP A 311 14.23 -16.77 2.20
C ASP A 311 14.48 -15.50 1.38
N ILE A 312 13.77 -14.42 1.68
CA ILE A 312 13.94 -13.12 1.01
C ILE A 312 15.35 -12.57 1.25
N VAL A 313 15.83 -12.57 2.49
CA VAL A 313 17.15 -12.03 2.86
C VAL A 313 18.28 -12.85 2.25
N SER A 314 18.17 -14.19 2.23
CA SER A 314 19.15 -15.06 1.59
C SER A 314 19.32 -14.83 0.08
N LYS A 315 18.36 -14.14 -0.55
CA LYS A 315 18.34 -13.79 -1.98
C LYS A 315 18.59 -12.30 -2.26
N ASN A 316 19.16 -11.55 -1.28
CA ASN A 316 19.42 -10.10 -1.33
C ASN A 316 18.19 -9.20 -1.24
N GLY A 317 17.10 -9.70 -0.69
CA GLY A 317 15.83 -8.96 -0.56
C GLY A 317 15.59 -8.39 0.83
N ASN A 318 14.58 -7.53 0.92
CA ASN A 318 14.03 -6.96 2.15
C ASN A 318 12.54 -7.28 2.24
N LEU A 319 12.03 -7.58 3.43
CA LEU A 319 10.60 -7.83 3.65
C LEU A 319 9.89 -6.56 4.11
N LEU A 320 8.86 -6.15 3.38
CA LEU A 320 7.86 -5.18 3.82
C LEU A 320 6.60 -5.96 4.27
N LEU A 321 6.38 -6.04 5.57
CA LEU A 321 5.22 -6.74 6.15
C LEU A 321 4.11 -5.76 6.49
N SER A 322 2.97 -5.87 5.82
CA SER A 322 1.77 -5.10 6.16
C SER A 322 1.09 -5.67 7.39
N VAL A 323 0.85 -4.79 8.36
CA VAL A 323 0.16 -5.06 9.62
C VAL A 323 -1.00 -4.08 9.72
N PRO A 324 -2.21 -4.45 9.30
CA PRO A 324 -3.35 -3.55 9.29
C PRO A 324 -3.87 -3.28 10.71
N LEU A 325 -4.25 -2.03 10.96
CA LEU A 325 -4.86 -1.61 12.21
C LEU A 325 -6.39 -1.62 12.10
N ARG A 326 -7.07 -1.80 13.23
CA ARG A 326 -8.50 -1.50 13.36
C ARG A 326 -8.77 -0.03 13.05
N ALA A 327 -10.02 0.31 12.76
CA ALA A 327 -10.41 1.69 12.44
C ALA A 327 -10.14 2.68 13.59
N ASP A 328 -10.10 2.22 14.82
CA ASP A 328 -9.76 3.04 15.99
C ASP A 328 -8.25 3.31 16.15
N GLY A 329 -7.41 2.63 15.34
CA GLY A 329 -5.96 2.78 15.35
C GLY A 329 -5.21 1.77 16.23
N THR A 330 -5.84 0.67 16.64
CA THR A 330 -5.21 -0.38 17.47
C THR A 330 -4.95 -1.66 16.69
N PHE A 331 -4.01 -2.49 17.17
CA PHE A 331 -3.91 -3.88 16.74
C PHE A 331 -5.09 -4.70 17.25
N ASP A 332 -5.37 -5.82 16.62
CA ASP A 332 -6.06 -6.90 17.30
C ASP A 332 -5.08 -7.76 18.11
N GLU A 333 -5.61 -8.46 19.09
CA GLU A 333 -4.80 -9.26 20.03
C GLU A 333 -4.14 -10.48 19.37
N LYS A 334 -4.68 -10.99 18.25
CA LYS A 334 -4.10 -12.11 17.50
C LYS A 334 -2.91 -11.67 16.69
N GLU A 335 -3.01 -10.52 16.01
CA GLU A 335 -1.88 -9.91 15.32
C GLU A 335 -0.77 -9.53 16.29
N GLU A 336 -1.12 -8.87 17.41
CA GLU A 336 -0.15 -8.50 18.45
C GLU A 336 0.60 -9.70 19.01
N LYS A 337 -0.09 -10.81 19.26
CA LYS A 337 0.52 -12.07 19.70
C LYS A 337 1.53 -12.60 18.68
N ILE A 338 1.12 -12.72 17.40
CA ILE A 338 1.98 -13.20 16.31
C ILE A 338 3.22 -12.33 16.16
N LEU A 339 3.06 -11.02 16.23
CA LEU A 339 4.17 -10.06 16.13
C LEU A 339 5.13 -10.17 17.32
N ASN A 340 4.64 -10.39 18.54
CA ASN A 340 5.48 -10.64 19.70
C ASN A 340 6.26 -11.97 19.59
N GLU A 341 5.64 -13.04 19.09
CA GLU A 341 6.30 -14.32 18.82
C GLU A 341 7.39 -14.15 17.74
N PHE A 342 7.09 -13.41 16.66
CA PHE A 342 8.07 -13.09 15.62
C PHE A 342 9.22 -12.24 16.18
N GLY A 343 8.93 -11.24 17.00
CA GLY A 343 9.93 -10.41 17.66
C GLY A 343 10.85 -11.20 18.59
N ALA A 344 10.31 -12.20 19.32
CA ALA A 344 11.13 -13.10 20.11
C ALA A 344 12.08 -13.93 19.26
N TRP A 345 11.63 -14.43 18.10
CA TRP A 345 12.48 -15.11 17.12
C TRP A 345 13.56 -14.18 16.56
N MET A 346 13.19 -12.94 16.17
CA MET A 346 14.13 -11.93 15.67
C MET A 346 15.23 -11.60 16.69
N ASN A 347 14.90 -11.47 17.98
CA ASN A 347 15.88 -11.16 19.02
C ASN A 347 16.99 -12.21 19.12
N ILE A 348 16.69 -13.48 18.81
CA ILE A 348 17.67 -14.57 18.80
C ILE A 348 18.44 -14.61 17.48
N ASN A 349 17.78 -14.38 16.33
CA ASN A 349 18.31 -14.68 15.01
C ASN A 349 18.75 -13.44 14.22
N LYS A 350 18.64 -12.23 14.76
CA LYS A 350 18.91 -10.97 14.06
C LYS A 350 20.29 -10.88 13.43
N GLU A 351 21.30 -11.55 13.97
CA GLU A 351 22.66 -11.55 13.44
C GLU A 351 22.73 -12.20 12.04
N ALA A 352 21.87 -13.19 11.77
CA ALA A 352 21.75 -13.81 10.46
C ALA A 352 20.89 -12.99 9.47
N ILE A 353 20.27 -11.89 9.92
CA ILE A 353 19.36 -11.07 9.12
C ILE A 353 19.96 -9.70 8.80
N TYR A 354 20.41 -8.95 9.84
CA TYR A 354 20.88 -7.58 9.65
C TYR A 354 22.32 -7.51 9.14
N ASP A 355 22.58 -6.56 8.24
CA ASP A 355 23.90 -6.29 7.66
C ASP A 355 24.53 -7.50 6.96
N THR A 356 23.70 -8.47 6.56
CA THR A 356 24.13 -9.65 5.82
C THR A 356 24.05 -9.47 4.31
N ARG A 357 24.67 -10.37 3.58
CA ARG A 357 24.57 -10.52 2.13
C ARG A 357 24.32 -11.99 1.80
N PRO A 358 23.77 -12.31 0.62
CA PRO A 358 23.68 -13.69 0.16
C PRO A 358 25.07 -14.34 0.14
N TRP A 359 25.08 -15.63 0.46
CA TRP A 359 26.24 -16.46 0.16
C TRP A 359 26.21 -16.93 -1.30
N VAL A 360 27.18 -17.75 -1.75
CA VAL A 360 27.22 -18.25 -3.13
C VAL A 360 26.03 -19.14 -3.51
N VAL A 361 25.40 -19.76 -2.53
CA VAL A 361 24.07 -20.41 -2.61
C VAL A 361 23.15 -19.82 -1.55
N PHE A 362 21.88 -19.60 -1.90
CA PHE A 362 20.92 -18.99 -0.97
C PHE A 362 20.34 -20.01 0.02
N GLY A 363 20.38 -21.30 -0.28
CA GLY A 363 19.80 -22.30 0.58
C GLY A 363 19.90 -23.72 0.06
N GLU A 364 19.47 -24.65 0.90
CA GLU A 364 19.36 -26.09 0.64
C GLU A 364 18.01 -26.59 1.12
N GLY A 365 17.53 -27.68 0.55
CA GLY A 365 16.27 -28.33 0.89
C GLY A 365 15.25 -28.32 -0.25
N PRO A 366 14.14 -29.06 -0.08
CA PRO A 366 13.18 -29.30 -1.15
C PRO A 366 12.66 -28.04 -1.84
N ILE A 367 12.34 -26.97 -1.07
CA ILE A 367 11.82 -25.73 -1.65
C ILE A 367 12.95 -24.90 -2.29
N ALA A 368 14.16 -24.95 -1.76
CA ALA A 368 15.31 -24.27 -2.35
C ALA A 368 15.68 -24.84 -3.71
N GLU A 369 15.42 -26.11 -3.92
CA GLU A 369 15.71 -26.87 -5.15
C GLU A 369 14.53 -26.82 -6.15
N GLU A 370 13.34 -26.39 -5.71
CA GLU A 370 12.15 -26.33 -6.55
C GLU A 370 12.11 -25.03 -7.37
N ASP A 371 11.83 -25.17 -8.67
CA ASP A 371 11.61 -24.00 -9.53
C ASP A 371 10.18 -23.49 -9.36
N ILE A 372 10.00 -22.52 -8.48
CA ILE A 372 8.72 -21.89 -8.19
C ILE A 372 8.66 -20.56 -8.92
N PRO A 373 8.00 -20.48 -10.10
CA PRO A 373 8.01 -19.27 -10.90
C PRO A 373 7.20 -18.15 -10.26
N LEU A 374 7.67 -16.93 -10.45
CA LEU A 374 6.89 -15.71 -10.23
C LEU A 374 5.96 -15.48 -11.42
N ASN A 375 4.73 -15.01 -11.18
CA ASN A 375 4.00 -14.29 -12.22
C ASN A 375 4.62 -12.88 -12.40
N ALA A 376 4.07 -12.06 -13.31
CA ALA A 376 4.62 -10.74 -13.61
C ALA A 376 4.81 -9.84 -12.37
N GLN A 377 3.99 -9.99 -11.33
CA GLN A 377 4.01 -9.19 -10.10
C GLN A 377 4.54 -9.94 -8.88
N GLY A 378 4.52 -11.28 -8.88
CA GLY A 378 4.93 -12.11 -7.75
C GLY A 378 3.99 -13.29 -7.49
N PHE A 379 3.34 -13.32 -6.34
CA PHE A 379 2.26 -14.24 -5.92
C PHE A 379 2.64 -15.72 -5.81
N ASN A 380 3.89 -16.04 -5.47
CA ASN A 380 4.31 -17.42 -5.22
C ASN A 380 4.56 -17.74 -3.73
N GLU A 381 4.21 -16.84 -2.81
CA GLU A 381 4.48 -17.04 -1.36
C GLU A 381 3.79 -18.28 -0.76
N GLY A 382 2.73 -18.78 -1.35
CA GLY A 382 1.99 -19.95 -0.87
C GLY A 382 2.85 -21.22 -0.73
N SER A 383 3.93 -21.35 -1.49
CA SER A 383 4.89 -22.44 -1.41
C SER A 383 5.62 -22.54 -0.06
N TYR A 384 5.82 -21.41 0.62
CA TYR A 384 6.49 -21.37 1.93
C TYR A 384 5.71 -22.06 3.05
N SER A 385 4.44 -22.29 2.88
CA SER A 385 3.64 -23.07 3.85
C SER A 385 4.16 -24.49 4.04
N GLN A 386 4.82 -25.05 3.03
CA GLN A 386 5.36 -26.41 3.00
C GLN A 386 6.81 -26.50 3.52
N ALA A 387 7.47 -25.36 3.79
CA ALA A 387 8.83 -25.34 4.30
C ALA A 387 8.93 -26.06 5.66
N GLY A 388 9.74 -27.10 5.70
CA GLY A 388 9.92 -27.97 6.86
C GLY A 388 11.32 -27.82 7.50
N ALA A 389 11.66 -28.76 8.40
CA ALA A 389 12.93 -28.77 9.12
C ALA A 389 14.17 -29.09 8.24
N LYS A 390 13.95 -29.46 6.99
CA LYS A 390 15.05 -29.72 6.02
C LYS A 390 15.43 -28.48 5.20
N GLU A 391 14.75 -27.36 5.39
CA GLU A 391 15.04 -26.12 4.70
C GLU A 391 16.10 -25.33 5.45
N ILE A 392 17.18 -25.00 4.76
CA ILE A 392 18.27 -24.16 5.26
C ILE A 392 18.39 -22.94 4.35
N ARG A 393 18.69 -21.79 4.94
CA ARG A 393 18.99 -20.55 4.19
C ARG A 393 20.31 -20.00 4.66
N PHE A 394 21.11 -19.51 3.71
CA PHE A 394 22.45 -19.01 3.97
C PHE A 394 22.53 -17.50 3.75
N THR A 395 23.15 -16.85 4.70
CA THR A 395 23.57 -15.45 4.62
C THR A 395 24.99 -15.34 5.15
N GLN A 396 25.70 -14.30 4.74
CA GLN A 396 27.07 -14.08 5.19
C GLN A 396 27.28 -12.65 5.67
N THR A 397 28.20 -12.50 6.61
CA THR A 397 28.83 -11.25 6.99
C THR A 397 30.32 -11.36 6.65
N PRO A 398 31.13 -10.27 6.77
CA PRO A 398 32.58 -10.38 6.62
C PRO A 398 33.28 -11.40 7.57
N LYS A 399 32.58 -11.84 8.63
CA LYS A 399 33.10 -12.68 9.70
C LYS A 399 32.51 -14.09 9.73
N TYR A 400 31.25 -14.23 9.32
CA TYR A 400 30.46 -15.46 9.52
C TYR A 400 29.64 -15.80 8.27
N LEU A 401 29.44 -17.08 8.08
CA LEU A 401 28.46 -17.68 7.18
C LEU A 401 27.22 -18.01 8.01
#